data_81601f1efeeacd892ca9d88968ce0b0f
#
_entry.id   81601f1efeeacd892ca9d88968ce0b0f
#
_cell.length_a   1.000
_cell.length_b   1.000
_cell.length_c   1.000
_cell.angle_alpha   90.00
_cell.angle_beta   90.00
_cell.angle_gamma   90.00
#
_symmetry.space_group_name_H-M   'P 1'
#
loop_
_entity.id
_entity.type
_entity.pdbx_description
1 polymer ?
#
loop_
_entity_poly.entity_id
_entity_poly.type
_entity_poly.pdbx_seq_one_letter_code
_entity_poly.pdbx_strand_id
1 'polypeptide(L)'
;MKKILIILMMGLVVLPFSVKADEKTYNTLNFDQTLSEEEIEHDFSNYKETDDQITIYMFRGKGCGYCRKFLTFLNSIVDDYGKYFKLESYEVWATENKDNADLMQNVATFMNERADGVPFIIIGDKVFSGYTESYDDDIKSAIKELYETKKDKRYDVMDAYNNQKDDSDVSNVSIIVFNIIIAGALALAVAIYDSKKRIDLENRISNLENSKRK
;
A
#
# COMPACT_ATOMS: atom_id res chain seq x y z
N MET A 1 44.01 -52.13 23.79
CA MET A 1 42.71 -51.58 24.28
C MET A 1 42.27 -50.55 23.30
N LYS A 2 41.39 -51.00 22.35
CA LYS A 2 40.84 -50.13 21.26
C LYS A 2 39.60 -49.46 21.77
N LYS A 3 39.62 -48.11 21.90
CA LYS A 3 38.45 -47.31 22.21
C LYS A 3 37.62 -47.15 20.94
N ILE A 4 36.46 -47.78 20.91
CA ILE A 4 35.45 -47.64 19.85
C ILE A 4 34.69 -46.34 20.15
N LEU A 5 34.86 -45.34 19.29
CA LEU A 5 34.11 -44.08 19.30
C LEU A 5 32.81 -44.31 18.51
N ILE A 6 31.71 -44.48 19.23
CA ILE A 6 30.39 -44.57 18.64
C ILE A 6 29.94 -43.13 18.36
N ILE A 7 29.98 -42.71 17.09
CA ILE A 7 29.38 -41.47 16.62
C ILE A 7 27.89 -41.73 16.44
N LEU A 8 27.09 -41.21 17.39
CA LEU A 8 25.65 -41.21 17.30
C LEU A 8 25.25 -40.14 16.29
N MET A 9 25.06 -40.55 15.02
CA MET A 9 24.43 -39.69 13.99
C MET A 9 22.97 -39.56 14.36
N MET A 10 22.63 -38.47 15.06
CA MET A 10 21.26 -38.03 15.28
C MET A 10 20.77 -37.46 13.98
N GLY A 11 20.13 -38.33 13.17
CA GLY A 11 19.45 -37.92 11.94
C GLY A 11 18.31 -36.94 12.28
N LEU A 12 18.55 -35.66 12.01
CA LEU A 12 17.52 -34.65 12.05
C LEU A 12 16.56 -34.93 10.90
N VAL A 13 15.48 -35.66 11.17
CA VAL A 13 14.37 -35.81 10.27
C VAL A 13 13.66 -34.46 10.17
N VAL A 14 14.07 -33.66 9.19
CA VAL A 14 13.32 -32.46 8.79
C VAL A 14 12.04 -32.97 8.13
N LEU A 15 11.00 -33.16 8.94
CA LEU A 15 9.66 -33.31 8.41
C LEU A 15 9.33 -32.03 7.65
N PRO A 16 8.91 -32.10 6.38
CA PRO A 16 8.37 -30.93 5.71
C PRO A 16 7.13 -30.50 6.49
N PHE A 17 7.25 -29.44 7.28
CA PHE A 17 6.10 -28.70 7.76
C PHE A 17 5.46 -28.12 6.52
N SER A 18 4.49 -28.84 5.93
CA SER A 18 3.50 -28.23 5.07
C SER A 18 2.75 -27.24 5.95
N VAL A 19 3.19 -25.99 5.95
CA VAL A 19 2.31 -24.88 6.31
C VAL A 19 1.24 -24.89 5.21
N LYS A 20 0.14 -25.60 5.47
CA LYS A 20 -1.11 -25.28 4.80
C LYS A 20 -1.33 -23.83 5.16
N ALA A 21 -1.19 -22.92 4.21
CA ALA A 21 -1.82 -21.63 4.30
C ALA A 21 -3.24 -21.92 4.75
N ASP A 22 -3.64 -21.42 5.92
CA ASP A 22 -5.02 -21.50 6.35
C ASP A 22 -5.83 -20.86 5.21
N GLU A 23 -6.53 -21.70 4.47
CA GLU A 23 -7.51 -21.28 3.50
C GLU A 23 -8.54 -20.53 4.34
N LYS A 24 -8.46 -19.18 4.34
CA LYS A 24 -9.42 -18.34 5.03
C LYS A 24 -10.79 -18.71 4.47
N THR A 25 -11.47 -19.59 5.15
CA THR A 25 -12.86 -19.94 4.85
C THR A 25 -13.69 -18.86 5.50
N TYR A 26 -14.16 -17.91 4.71
CA TYR A 26 -15.10 -16.91 5.21
C TYR A 26 -16.46 -17.59 5.34
N ASN A 27 -16.90 -17.84 6.56
CA ASN A 27 -18.27 -18.27 6.80
C ASN A 27 -19.24 -17.11 6.60
N THR A 28 -18.71 -15.88 6.62
CA THR A 28 -19.52 -14.66 6.50
C THR A 28 -18.64 -13.47 6.15
N LEU A 29 -19.18 -12.45 5.50
CA LEU A 29 -18.54 -11.14 5.34
C LEU A 29 -18.73 -10.23 6.58
N ASN A 30 -18.77 -10.82 7.76
CA ASN A 30 -18.88 -10.11 9.03
C ASN A 30 -17.49 -9.63 9.47
N PHE A 31 -17.30 -8.31 9.47
CA PHE A 31 -16.06 -7.67 9.88
C PHE A 31 -16.26 -6.90 11.19
N ASP A 32 -15.44 -7.21 12.22
CA ASP A 32 -15.38 -6.49 13.48
C ASP A 32 -16.76 -6.18 14.09
N GLN A 33 -17.65 -7.15 14.06
CA GLN A 33 -18.99 -7.00 14.62
C GLN A 33 -19.88 -5.96 13.91
N THR A 34 -19.54 -5.60 12.67
CA THR A 34 -20.38 -4.71 11.86
C THR A 34 -21.71 -5.37 11.51
N LEU A 35 -21.68 -6.70 11.25
CA LEU A 35 -22.86 -7.56 11.16
C LEU A 35 -22.91 -8.51 12.35
N SER A 36 -24.09 -8.76 12.88
CA SER A 36 -24.36 -9.92 13.74
C SER A 36 -24.71 -11.14 12.88
N GLU A 37 -24.53 -12.36 13.41
CA GLU A 37 -24.89 -13.58 12.69
C GLU A 37 -26.37 -13.62 12.31
N GLU A 38 -27.23 -13.01 13.11
CA GLU A 38 -28.68 -12.92 12.89
C GLU A 38 -29.06 -12.00 11.71
N GLU A 39 -28.14 -11.13 11.28
CA GLU A 39 -28.35 -10.20 10.17
C GLU A 39 -27.80 -10.74 8.85
N ILE A 40 -27.22 -11.95 8.84
CA ILE A 40 -26.63 -12.57 7.65
C ILE A 40 -27.61 -13.62 7.13
N GLU A 41 -28.21 -13.32 5.97
CA GLU A 41 -29.16 -14.22 5.32
C GLU A 41 -28.49 -15.35 4.53
N HIS A 42 -27.21 -15.17 4.14
CA HIS A 42 -26.48 -16.12 3.30
C HIS A 42 -25.22 -16.63 4.01
N ASP A 43 -24.98 -17.92 3.88
CA ASP A 43 -23.78 -18.58 4.36
C ASP A 43 -22.68 -18.51 3.30
N PHE A 44 -21.55 -17.88 3.65
CA PHE A 44 -20.37 -17.78 2.80
C PHE A 44 -19.48 -19.03 2.87
N SER A 45 -19.93 -20.14 3.41
CA SER A 45 -19.14 -21.38 3.54
C SER A 45 -18.58 -21.88 2.21
N ASN A 46 -19.26 -21.59 1.10
CA ASN A 46 -18.82 -21.93 -0.24
C ASN A 46 -18.07 -20.80 -0.97
N TYR A 47 -17.97 -19.63 -0.36
CA TYR A 47 -17.24 -18.51 -0.93
C TYR A 47 -15.73 -18.76 -0.82
N LYS A 48 -15.03 -18.68 -1.93
CA LYS A 48 -13.57 -18.78 -1.99
C LYS A 48 -12.99 -17.57 -2.67
N GLU A 49 -12.01 -16.96 -2.04
CA GLU A 49 -11.18 -15.96 -2.71
C GLU A 49 -10.23 -16.64 -3.69
N THR A 50 -10.12 -16.05 -4.87
CA THR A 50 -9.24 -16.49 -5.94
C THR A 50 -8.47 -15.30 -6.52
N ASP A 51 -7.34 -15.57 -7.16
CA ASP A 51 -6.54 -14.54 -7.81
C ASP A 51 -7.21 -13.93 -9.05
N ASP A 52 -8.33 -14.50 -9.51
CA ASP A 52 -9.06 -13.98 -10.66
C ASP A 52 -10.17 -13.01 -10.30
N GLN A 53 -10.54 -12.92 -9.02
CA GLN A 53 -11.54 -11.97 -8.54
C GLN A 53 -11.00 -10.53 -8.57
N ILE A 54 -11.93 -9.58 -8.74
CA ILE A 54 -11.64 -8.15 -8.54
C ILE A 54 -11.69 -7.82 -7.06
N THR A 55 -11.02 -6.77 -6.63
CA THR A 55 -11.08 -6.31 -5.24
C THR A 55 -12.09 -5.19 -5.08
N ILE A 56 -13.03 -5.36 -4.16
CA ILE A 56 -13.85 -4.28 -3.62
C ILE A 56 -13.13 -3.76 -2.38
N TYR A 57 -12.78 -2.48 -2.37
CA TYR A 57 -12.21 -1.83 -1.19
C TYR A 57 -13.32 -1.12 -0.42
N MET A 58 -13.38 -1.36 0.88
CA MET A 58 -14.37 -0.75 1.76
C MET A 58 -13.69 -0.13 2.99
N PHE A 59 -13.76 1.18 3.11
CA PHE A 59 -13.43 1.86 4.36
C PHE A 59 -14.69 2.00 5.19
N ARG A 60 -14.65 1.56 6.44
CA ARG A 60 -15.81 1.42 7.31
C ARG A 60 -15.53 1.87 8.73
N GLY A 61 -16.59 2.12 9.49
CA GLY A 61 -16.52 2.36 10.92
C GLY A 61 -17.16 1.20 11.70
N LYS A 62 -16.57 0.83 12.84
CA LYS A 62 -17.15 -0.14 13.74
C LYS A 62 -18.51 0.35 14.24
N GLY A 63 -19.57 -0.49 14.05
CA GLY A 63 -20.94 -0.11 14.41
C GLY A 63 -21.65 0.82 13.42
N CYS A 64 -21.05 1.07 12.25
CA CYS A 64 -21.65 1.90 11.21
C CYS A 64 -22.85 1.21 10.55
N GLY A 65 -24.03 1.77 10.69
CA GLY A 65 -25.28 1.20 10.17
C GLY A 65 -25.33 1.12 8.64
N TYR A 66 -24.78 2.10 7.93
CA TYR A 66 -24.71 2.07 6.45
C TYR A 66 -23.68 1.06 5.95
N CYS A 67 -22.59 0.87 6.70
CA CYS A 67 -21.60 -0.17 6.41
C CYS A 67 -22.22 -1.55 6.51
N ARG A 68 -23.03 -1.78 7.56
CA ARG A 68 -23.80 -3.01 7.74
C ARG A 68 -24.75 -3.26 6.58
N LYS A 69 -25.52 -2.24 6.16
CA LYS A 69 -26.42 -2.37 5.01
C LYS A 69 -25.70 -2.79 3.73
N PHE A 70 -24.52 -2.21 3.48
CA PHE A 70 -23.71 -2.60 2.32
C PHE A 70 -23.23 -4.05 2.42
N LEU A 71 -22.77 -4.49 3.59
CA LEU A 71 -22.37 -5.88 3.80
C LEU A 71 -23.56 -6.85 3.67
N THR A 72 -24.76 -6.46 4.15
CA THR A 72 -25.99 -7.23 3.95
C THR A 72 -26.33 -7.35 2.45
N PHE A 73 -26.17 -6.27 1.70
CA PHE A 73 -26.34 -6.31 0.24
C PHE A 73 -25.33 -7.26 -0.42
N LEU A 74 -24.03 -7.19 -0.06
CA LEU A 74 -23.04 -8.11 -0.62
C LEU A 74 -23.37 -9.57 -0.28
N ASN A 75 -23.86 -9.83 0.94
CA ASN A 75 -24.35 -11.16 1.33
C ASN A 75 -25.48 -11.63 0.42
N SER A 76 -26.45 -10.76 0.12
CA SER A 76 -27.61 -11.10 -0.71
C SER A 76 -27.28 -11.47 -2.16
N ILE A 77 -26.12 -11.03 -2.66
CA ILE A 77 -25.69 -11.28 -4.05
C ILE A 77 -24.56 -12.31 -4.16
N VAL A 78 -24.09 -12.89 -3.03
CA VAL A 78 -22.91 -13.75 -3.05
C VAL A 78 -23.08 -15.00 -3.90
N ASP A 79 -24.26 -15.60 -3.92
CA ASP A 79 -24.54 -16.80 -4.68
C ASP A 79 -24.31 -16.60 -6.19
N ASP A 80 -24.66 -15.43 -6.71
CA ASP A 80 -24.53 -15.10 -8.13
C ASP A 80 -23.22 -14.38 -8.46
N TYR A 81 -22.76 -13.48 -7.56
CA TYR A 81 -21.66 -12.54 -7.80
C TYR A 81 -20.39 -12.89 -7.03
N GLY A 82 -20.43 -13.73 -6.00
CA GLY A 82 -19.28 -14.05 -5.15
C GLY A 82 -18.05 -14.54 -5.90
N LYS A 83 -18.24 -15.17 -7.07
CA LYS A 83 -17.15 -15.60 -7.94
C LYS A 83 -16.39 -14.44 -8.61
N TYR A 84 -16.94 -13.23 -8.62
CA TYR A 84 -16.37 -12.08 -9.32
C TYR A 84 -15.53 -11.20 -8.43
N PHE A 85 -15.80 -11.15 -7.11
CA PHE A 85 -15.15 -10.21 -6.21
C PHE A 85 -14.58 -10.84 -4.95
N LYS A 86 -13.58 -10.21 -4.40
CA LYS A 86 -13.14 -10.31 -3.00
C LYS A 86 -13.30 -8.95 -2.32
N LEU A 87 -13.43 -8.94 -1.00
CA LEU A 87 -13.63 -7.74 -0.21
C LEU A 87 -12.42 -7.47 0.68
N GLU A 88 -11.79 -6.33 0.50
CA GLU A 88 -10.80 -5.79 1.44
C GLU A 88 -11.41 -4.64 2.24
N SER A 89 -11.37 -4.76 3.57
CA SER A 89 -12.06 -3.85 4.48
C SER A 89 -11.09 -3.21 5.46
N TYR A 90 -11.18 -1.87 5.58
CA TYR A 90 -10.35 -1.03 6.43
C TYR A 90 -11.22 -0.32 7.46
N GLU A 91 -11.03 -0.63 8.74
CA GLU A 91 -11.69 0.10 9.82
C GLU A 91 -10.98 1.44 10.04
N VAL A 92 -11.74 2.56 10.11
CA VAL A 92 -11.17 3.92 10.10
C VAL A 92 -11.58 4.79 11.29
N TRP A 93 -12.48 4.33 12.17
CA TRP A 93 -12.95 5.12 13.31
C TRP A 93 -12.17 4.91 14.60
N ALA A 94 -11.56 3.74 14.77
CA ALA A 94 -10.76 3.47 15.95
C ALA A 94 -9.44 4.26 15.90
N THR A 95 -9.02 4.80 17.03
CA THR A 95 -7.80 5.64 17.13
C THR A 95 -6.54 4.88 16.71
N GLU A 96 -6.47 3.60 17.01
CA GLU A 96 -5.40 2.69 16.61
C GLU A 96 -5.32 2.48 15.09
N ASN A 97 -6.40 2.75 14.37
CA ASN A 97 -6.51 2.58 12.91
C ASN A 97 -6.35 3.90 12.14
N LYS A 98 -5.65 4.88 12.74
CA LYS A 98 -5.42 6.18 12.10
C LYS A 98 -4.80 6.04 10.70
N ASP A 99 -3.90 5.10 10.50
CA ASP A 99 -3.26 4.85 9.21
C ASP A 99 -4.27 4.45 8.12
N ASN A 100 -5.32 3.71 8.49
CA ASN A 100 -6.42 3.38 7.57
C ASN A 100 -7.26 4.62 7.24
N ALA A 101 -7.49 5.51 8.21
CA ALA A 101 -8.21 6.76 7.98
C ALA A 101 -7.41 7.69 7.05
N ASP A 102 -6.10 7.80 7.27
CA ASP A 102 -5.20 8.56 6.40
C ASP A 102 -5.15 7.93 4.98
N LEU A 103 -5.11 6.60 4.88
CA LEU A 103 -5.16 5.88 3.60
C LEU A 103 -6.46 6.21 2.84
N MET A 104 -7.61 6.18 3.52
CA MET A 104 -8.91 6.53 2.91
C MET A 104 -8.87 7.93 2.29
N GLN A 105 -8.38 8.94 3.03
CA GLN A 105 -8.29 10.32 2.56
C GLN A 105 -7.32 10.46 1.38
N ASN A 106 -6.18 9.78 1.46
CA ASN A 106 -5.15 9.83 0.41
C ASN A 106 -5.64 9.19 -0.89
N VAL A 107 -6.28 8.01 -0.80
CA VAL A 107 -6.84 7.31 -1.97
C VAL A 107 -8.01 8.10 -2.57
N ALA A 108 -8.88 8.69 -1.73
CA ALA A 108 -9.94 9.56 -2.22
C ALA A 108 -9.37 10.77 -2.99
N THR A 109 -8.35 11.43 -2.42
CA THR A 109 -7.65 12.55 -3.10
C THR A 109 -7.00 12.11 -4.41
N PHE A 110 -6.36 10.94 -4.44
CA PHE A 110 -5.77 10.35 -5.64
C PHE A 110 -6.81 10.13 -6.74
N MET A 111 -8.01 9.71 -6.38
CA MET A 111 -9.14 9.53 -7.30
C MET A 111 -9.88 10.84 -7.64
N ASN A 112 -9.44 11.98 -7.12
CA ASN A 112 -10.11 13.27 -7.20
C ASN A 112 -11.53 13.24 -6.61
N GLU A 113 -11.70 12.46 -5.53
CA GLU A 113 -12.93 12.27 -4.79
C GLU A 113 -12.82 12.77 -3.34
N ARG A 114 -13.94 12.81 -2.62
CA ARG A 114 -14.01 13.20 -1.21
C ARG A 114 -14.52 12.03 -0.37
N ALA A 115 -13.76 11.67 0.66
CA ALA A 115 -14.16 10.68 1.63
C ALA A 115 -14.75 11.37 2.88
N ASP A 116 -15.98 11.87 2.77
CA ASP A 116 -16.64 12.64 3.85
C ASP A 116 -17.26 11.71 4.92
N GLY A 117 -17.31 10.41 4.70
CA GLY A 117 -17.91 9.45 5.61
C GLY A 117 -17.68 7.99 5.21
N VAL A 118 -18.34 7.10 5.94
CA VAL A 118 -18.28 5.66 5.70
C VAL A 118 -19.68 5.06 5.52
N PRO A 119 -19.84 3.97 4.74
CA PRO A 119 -18.78 3.30 3.98
C PRO A 119 -18.27 4.17 2.84
N PHE A 120 -16.96 4.14 2.59
CA PHE A 120 -16.37 4.64 1.36
C PHE A 120 -15.93 3.42 0.57
N ILE A 121 -16.55 3.19 -0.59
CA ILE A 121 -16.45 1.94 -1.34
C ILE A 121 -15.82 2.25 -2.68
N ILE A 122 -14.83 1.43 -3.08
CA ILE A 122 -14.14 1.57 -4.37
C ILE A 122 -14.19 0.25 -5.12
N ILE A 123 -14.60 0.29 -6.39
CA ILE A 123 -14.64 -0.83 -7.31
C ILE A 123 -14.00 -0.40 -8.62
N GLY A 124 -12.74 -0.77 -8.83
CA GLY A 124 -11.95 -0.27 -9.93
C GLY A 124 -11.77 1.25 -9.86
N ASP A 125 -12.28 1.97 -10.83
CA ASP A 125 -12.28 3.44 -10.92
C ASP A 125 -13.57 4.11 -10.40
N LYS A 126 -14.54 3.31 -9.92
CA LYS A 126 -15.83 3.80 -9.41
C LYS A 126 -15.81 3.94 -7.89
N VAL A 127 -16.34 5.05 -7.40
CA VAL A 127 -16.44 5.37 -5.96
C VAL A 127 -17.91 5.51 -5.57
N PHE A 128 -18.29 4.89 -4.45
CA PHE A 128 -19.58 5.05 -3.80
C PHE A 128 -19.33 5.60 -2.39
N SER A 129 -19.70 6.85 -2.17
CA SER A 129 -19.61 7.53 -0.87
C SER A 129 -20.90 7.34 -0.09
N GLY A 130 -20.84 6.57 0.98
CA GLY A 130 -22.03 6.05 1.66
C GLY A 130 -22.62 4.83 0.94
N TYR A 131 -23.74 4.33 1.45
CA TYR A 131 -24.49 3.26 0.81
C TYR A 131 -26.00 3.50 0.92
N THR A 132 -26.67 3.26 -0.17
CA THR A 132 -28.13 3.22 -0.29
C THR A 132 -28.51 2.14 -1.32
N GLU A 133 -29.68 1.53 -1.17
CA GLU A 133 -30.21 0.49 -2.07
C GLU A 133 -30.29 0.95 -3.53
N SER A 134 -30.37 2.27 -3.77
CA SER A 134 -30.31 2.81 -5.14
C SER A 134 -28.98 2.58 -5.85
N TYR A 135 -27.92 2.22 -5.13
CA TYR A 135 -26.61 1.89 -5.70
C TYR A 135 -26.46 0.41 -6.09
N ASP A 136 -27.42 -0.45 -5.74
CA ASP A 136 -27.29 -1.91 -5.90
C ASP A 136 -26.98 -2.32 -7.34
N ASP A 137 -27.71 -1.78 -8.29
CA ASP A 137 -27.52 -2.12 -9.69
C ASP A 137 -26.22 -1.52 -10.26
N ASP A 138 -25.84 -0.32 -9.83
CA ASP A 138 -24.57 0.30 -10.21
C ASP A 138 -23.38 -0.46 -9.65
N ILE A 139 -23.48 -0.94 -8.41
CA ILE A 139 -22.44 -1.78 -7.77
C ILE A 139 -22.32 -3.13 -8.48
N LYS A 140 -23.44 -3.80 -8.75
CA LYS A 140 -23.44 -5.06 -9.53
C LYS A 140 -22.83 -4.88 -10.91
N SER A 141 -23.15 -3.78 -11.58
CA SER A 141 -22.60 -3.43 -12.89
C SER A 141 -21.10 -3.17 -12.80
N ALA A 142 -20.64 -2.38 -11.79
CA ALA A 142 -19.23 -2.11 -11.57
C ALA A 142 -18.42 -3.39 -11.35
N ILE A 143 -18.92 -4.29 -10.50
CA ILE A 143 -18.29 -5.59 -10.24
C ILE A 143 -18.13 -6.38 -11.53
N LYS A 144 -19.22 -6.50 -12.31
CA LYS A 144 -19.24 -7.33 -13.50
C LYS A 144 -18.40 -6.74 -14.63
N GLU A 145 -18.50 -5.44 -14.89
CA GLU A 145 -17.72 -4.75 -15.93
C GLU A 145 -16.21 -4.86 -15.65
N LEU A 146 -15.80 -4.67 -14.40
CA LEU A 146 -14.40 -4.78 -14.03
C LEU A 146 -13.91 -6.23 -14.16
N TYR A 147 -14.70 -7.22 -13.73
CA TYR A 147 -14.35 -8.62 -13.84
C TYR A 147 -14.25 -9.09 -15.30
N GLU A 148 -15.15 -8.65 -16.19
CA GLU A 148 -15.16 -8.96 -17.62
C GLU A 148 -14.01 -8.29 -18.39
N THR A 149 -13.39 -7.26 -17.82
CA THR A 149 -12.16 -6.68 -18.35
C THR A 149 -11.03 -7.72 -18.30
N LYS A 150 -10.17 -7.77 -19.32
CA LYS A 150 -8.99 -8.65 -19.30
C LYS A 150 -8.19 -8.44 -18.04
N LYS A 151 -7.79 -9.51 -17.37
CA LYS A 151 -7.13 -9.50 -16.06
C LYS A 151 -5.94 -8.54 -15.99
N ASP A 152 -5.11 -8.51 -17.03
CA ASP A 152 -3.95 -7.64 -17.17
C ASP A 152 -4.29 -6.15 -17.40
N LYS A 153 -5.57 -5.84 -17.57
CA LYS A 153 -6.09 -4.47 -17.78
C LYS A 153 -7.09 -4.03 -16.72
N ARG A 154 -7.38 -4.88 -15.75
CA ARG A 154 -8.24 -4.50 -14.63
C ARG A 154 -7.56 -3.42 -13.83
N TYR A 155 -8.25 -2.32 -13.64
CA TYR A 155 -7.74 -1.23 -12.82
C TYR A 155 -7.90 -1.59 -11.35
N ASP A 156 -6.78 -1.56 -10.61
CA ASP A 156 -6.76 -1.65 -9.16
C ASP A 156 -6.26 -0.33 -8.58
N VAL A 157 -7.10 0.30 -7.78
CA VAL A 157 -6.82 1.65 -7.23
C VAL A 157 -5.65 1.63 -6.25
N MET A 158 -5.50 0.57 -5.45
CA MET A 158 -4.42 0.50 -4.47
C MET A 158 -3.07 0.29 -5.14
N ASP A 159 -3.03 -0.54 -6.17
CA ASP A 159 -1.82 -0.72 -6.99
C ASP A 159 -1.44 0.59 -7.70
N ALA A 160 -2.42 1.29 -8.28
CA ALA A 160 -2.18 2.56 -8.96
C ALA A 160 -1.69 3.65 -7.99
N TYR A 161 -2.31 3.76 -6.82
CA TYR A 161 -1.92 4.70 -5.75
C TYR A 161 -0.51 4.42 -5.24
N ASN A 162 -0.17 3.17 -4.97
CA ASN A 162 1.14 2.78 -4.47
C ASN A 162 2.24 3.03 -5.51
N ASN A 163 2.00 2.71 -6.77
CA ASN A 163 2.96 2.97 -7.86
C ASN A 163 3.24 4.48 -8.02
N GLN A 164 2.22 5.34 -7.93
CA GLN A 164 2.44 6.80 -7.99
C GLN A 164 3.22 7.32 -6.79
N LYS A 165 2.99 6.77 -5.61
CA LYS A 165 3.71 7.14 -4.39
C LYS A 165 5.19 6.78 -4.50
N ASP A 166 5.50 5.58 -4.97
CA ASP A 166 6.88 5.13 -5.17
C ASP A 166 7.62 6.01 -6.18
N ASP A 167 6.99 6.37 -7.31
CA ASP A 167 7.56 7.29 -8.29
C ASP A 167 7.84 8.68 -7.70
N SER A 168 6.96 9.20 -6.86
CA SER A 168 7.13 10.50 -6.21
C SER A 168 8.27 10.49 -5.19
N ASP A 169 8.43 9.41 -4.44
CA ASP A 169 9.49 9.24 -3.45
C ASP A 169 10.86 9.14 -4.12
N VAL A 170 10.98 8.39 -5.21
CA VAL A 170 12.21 8.31 -6.03
C VAL A 170 12.58 9.67 -6.62
N SER A 171 11.60 10.42 -7.11
CA SER A 171 11.82 11.78 -7.63
C SER A 171 12.36 12.73 -6.57
N ASN A 172 11.79 12.72 -5.37
CA ASN A 172 12.22 13.55 -4.25
C ASN A 172 13.65 13.22 -3.80
N VAL A 173 14.00 11.93 -3.69
CA VAL A 173 15.36 11.48 -3.35
C VAL A 173 16.35 11.95 -4.43
N SER A 174 16.01 11.85 -5.71
CA SER A 174 16.84 12.30 -6.82
C SER A 174 17.13 13.81 -6.76
N ILE A 175 16.14 14.64 -6.43
CA ILE A 175 16.31 16.09 -6.27
C ILE A 175 17.25 16.41 -5.11
N ILE A 176 17.09 15.70 -3.96
CA ILE A 176 17.96 15.91 -2.80
C ILE A 176 19.41 15.55 -3.13
N VAL A 177 19.65 14.40 -3.74
CA VAL A 177 21.00 13.95 -4.15
C VAL A 177 21.62 14.94 -5.13
N PHE A 178 20.87 15.42 -6.12
CA PHE A 178 21.34 16.41 -7.08
C PHE A 178 21.76 17.72 -6.40
N ASN A 179 20.98 18.23 -5.46
CA ASN A 179 21.32 19.43 -4.68
C ASN A 179 22.59 19.27 -3.84
N ILE A 180 22.80 18.08 -3.23
CA ILE A 180 24.02 17.77 -2.47
C ILE A 180 25.24 17.79 -3.38
N ILE A 181 25.14 17.20 -4.58
CA ILE A 181 26.23 17.18 -5.57
C ILE A 181 26.59 18.60 -6.00
N ILE A 182 25.61 19.45 -6.30
CA ILE A 182 25.85 20.85 -6.68
C ILE A 182 26.53 21.61 -5.55
N ALA A 183 26.04 21.48 -4.32
CA ALA A 183 26.63 22.15 -3.15
C ALA A 183 28.09 21.71 -2.94
N GLY A 184 28.38 20.43 -3.08
CA GLY A 184 29.74 19.88 -3.01
C GLY A 184 30.67 20.44 -4.10
N ALA A 185 30.19 20.52 -5.36
CA ALA A 185 30.94 21.07 -6.47
C ALA A 185 31.25 22.57 -6.26
N LEU A 186 30.30 23.35 -5.76
CA LEU A 186 30.48 24.77 -5.44
C LEU A 186 31.52 24.95 -4.31
N ALA A 187 31.45 24.17 -3.25
CA ALA A 187 32.41 24.21 -2.16
C ALA A 187 33.83 23.90 -2.65
N LEU A 188 33.96 22.90 -3.51
CA LEU A 188 35.26 22.54 -4.12
C LEU A 188 35.81 23.67 -5.02
N ALA A 189 34.97 24.30 -5.83
CA ALA A 189 35.34 25.42 -6.65
C ALA A 189 35.85 26.62 -5.84
N VAL A 190 35.17 26.95 -4.73
CA VAL A 190 35.59 27.99 -3.78
C VAL A 190 36.95 27.63 -3.16
N ALA A 191 37.15 26.41 -2.71
CA ALA A 191 38.40 25.96 -2.11
C ALA A 191 39.59 26.04 -3.12
N ILE A 192 39.35 25.66 -4.37
CA ILE A 192 40.35 25.79 -5.43
C ILE A 192 40.68 27.28 -5.74
N TYR A 193 39.66 28.13 -5.76
CA TYR A 193 39.86 29.57 -5.99
C TYR A 193 40.67 30.19 -4.85
N ASP A 194 40.34 29.91 -3.61
CA ASP A 194 41.06 30.41 -2.43
C ASP A 194 42.52 29.90 -2.39
N SER A 195 42.74 28.65 -2.73
CA SER A 195 44.10 28.08 -2.84
C SER A 195 44.94 28.78 -3.88
N LYS A 196 44.39 29.05 -5.09
CA LYS A 196 45.08 29.79 -6.16
C LYS A 196 45.41 31.19 -5.74
N LYS A 197 44.46 31.89 -5.08
CA LYS A 197 44.66 33.26 -4.59
C LYS A 197 45.75 33.32 -3.53
N ARG A 198 45.82 32.34 -2.66
CA ARG A 198 46.86 32.22 -1.60
C ARG A 198 48.25 32.07 -2.22
N ILE A 199 48.38 31.15 -3.21
CA ILE A 199 49.64 30.93 -3.92
C ILE A 199 50.10 32.21 -4.65
N ASP A 200 49.20 32.96 -5.29
CA ASP A 200 49.51 34.22 -5.97
C ASP A 200 50.03 35.27 -4.98
N LEU A 201 49.40 35.39 -3.81
CA LEU A 201 49.84 36.30 -2.75
C LEU A 201 51.21 35.93 -2.21
N GLU A 202 51.49 34.65 -1.97
CA GLU A 202 52.81 34.18 -1.51
C GLU A 202 53.89 34.48 -2.52
N ASN A 203 53.64 34.27 -3.81
CA ASN A 203 54.57 34.61 -4.89
C ASN A 203 54.85 36.12 -4.96
N ARG A 204 53.83 36.94 -4.78
CA ARG A 204 53.99 38.41 -4.75
C ARG A 204 54.81 38.88 -3.55
N ILE A 205 54.59 38.35 -2.37
CA ILE A 205 55.38 38.63 -1.18
C ILE A 205 56.84 38.27 -1.39
N SER A 206 57.10 37.04 -1.86
CA SER A 206 58.46 36.58 -2.14
C SER A 206 59.22 37.48 -3.13
N ASN A 207 58.54 37.92 -4.20
CA ASN A 207 59.11 38.85 -5.15
C ASN A 207 59.46 40.22 -4.55
N LEU A 208 58.61 40.74 -3.66
CA LEU A 208 58.85 42.00 -2.95
C LEU A 208 60.04 41.90 -1.98
N GLU A 209 60.17 40.79 -1.27
CA GLU A 209 61.29 40.54 -0.35
C GLU A 209 62.62 40.43 -1.11
N ASN A 210 62.63 39.77 -2.25
CA ASN A 210 63.82 39.64 -3.10
C ASN A 210 64.22 41.01 -3.73
N SER A 211 63.26 41.87 -4.03
CA SER A 211 63.51 43.21 -4.52
C SER A 211 64.15 44.17 -3.47
N LYS A 212 63.85 43.95 -2.19
CA LYS A 212 64.43 44.77 -1.09
C LYS A 212 65.82 44.34 -0.67
N ARG A 213 66.29 43.17 -1.11
CA ARG A 213 67.64 42.62 -0.81
C ARG A 213 68.70 43.02 -1.83
N LYS A 214 68.31 43.63 -2.94
CA LYS A 214 69.20 44.16 -3.95
C LYS A 214 69.35 45.66 -3.76
#